data_b6c383aa9957a2eb93daad4a9ddc3fc6
#
_entry.id   b6c383aa9957a2eb93daad4a9ddc3fc6
#
_cell.length_a   1.000
_cell.length_b   1.000
_cell.length_c   1.000
_cell.angle_alpha   90.00
_cell.angle_beta   90.00
_cell.angle_gamma   90.00
#
_symmetry.space_group_name_H-M   'P 1'
#
loop_
_entity.id
_entity.type
_entity.pdbx_description
1 polymer ?
#
loop_
_entity_poly.entity_id
_entity_poly.type
_entity_poly.pdbx_seq_one_letter_code
_entity_poly.pdbx_strand_id
1 'polypeptide(L)'
;MNKYDPRALFLRDYIPRLAGNIANGTQISDIYRKVEFVMNREKGLYPNTDYPIGILYYMLGIPIPLYTPIFLCSRMAGLAAHILEQHEDNRLFRPRVIYNGPRGLTV
;
A
#
# COMPACT_ATOMS: atom_id res chain seq x y z
N MET A 1 10.84 -11.79 -12.57
CA MET A 1 9.98 -10.66 -12.18
C MET A 1 10.08 -10.50 -10.66
N ASN A 2 10.46 -9.32 -10.18
CA ASN A 2 10.64 -9.10 -8.74
C ASN A 2 9.27 -9.15 -8.06
N LYS A 3 9.06 -10.10 -7.16
CA LYS A 3 7.75 -10.32 -6.51
C LYS A 3 7.47 -9.32 -5.38
N TYR A 4 8.50 -8.63 -4.89
CA TYR A 4 8.36 -7.63 -3.83
C TYR A 4 8.06 -6.24 -4.40
N ASP A 5 7.15 -5.53 -3.74
CA ASP A 5 6.96 -4.09 -3.98
C ASP A 5 8.20 -3.33 -3.45
N PRO A 6 8.94 -2.59 -4.30
CA PRO A 6 10.14 -1.88 -3.88
C PRO A 6 9.89 -0.84 -2.79
N ARG A 7 8.68 -0.26 -2.75
CA ARG A 7 8.25 0.68 -1.71
C ARG A 7 8.10 -0.02 -0.37
N ALA A 8 7.54 -1.24 -0.37
CA ALA A 8 7.41 -2.05 0.83
C ALA A 8 8.79 -2.43 1.41
N LEU A 9 9.75 -2.75 0.55
CA LEU A 9 11.14 -3.03 0.98
C LEU A 9 11.78 -1.80 1.63
N PHE A 10 11.64 -0.63 1.00
CA PHE A 10 12.17 0.62 1.54
C PHE A 10 11.57 0.95 2.91
N LEU A 11 10.25 0.86 3.04
CA LEU A 11 9.54 1.20 4.28
C LEU A 11 9.83 0.20 5.41
N ARG A 12 10.02 -1.07 5.10
CA ARG A 12 10.34 -2.12 6.06
C ARG A 12 11.57 -1.80 6.90
N ASP A 13 12.57 -1.14 6.33
CA ASP A 13 13.83 -0.83 6.99
C ASP A 13 13.69 0.24 8.09
N TYR A 14 12.58 0.98 8.11
CA TYR A 14 12.27 1.94 9.18
C TYR A 14 11.64 1.29 10.41
N ILE A 15 10.99 0.13 10.27
CA ILE A 15 10.33 -0.56 11.38
C ILE A 15 11.31 -0.85 12.54
N PRO A 16 12.47 -1.52 12.33
CA PRO A 16 13.41 -1.77 13.40
C PRO A 16 14.04 -0.49 13.97
N ARG A 17 14.19 0.57 13.15
CA ARG A 17 14.74 1.86 13.60
C ARG A 17 13.81 2.56 14.61
N LEU A 18 12.49 2.45 14.40
CA LEU A 18 11.50 3.02 15.32
C LEU A 18 11.26 2.12 16.54
N ALA A 19 11.43 0.81 16.38
CA ALA A 19 11.12 -0.18 17.42
C ALA A 19 11.85 0.07 18.75
N GLY A 20 13.08 0.57 18.70
CA GLY A 20 13.89 0.87 19.89
C GLY A 20 13.39 2.06 20.70
N ASN A 21 12.56 2.93 20.14
CA ASN A 21 12.11 4.18 20.74
C ASN A 21 10.65 4.13 21.24
N ILE A 22 9.98 3.00 21.10
CA ILE A 22 8.54 2.88 21.32
C ILE A 22 8.25 1.72 22.28
N ALA A 23 7.35 1.92 23.22
CA ALA A 23 6.86 0.83 24.07
C ALA A 23 6.30 -0.32 23.18
N ASN A 24 6.72 -1.54 23.48
CA ASN A 24 6.38 -2.73 22.67
C ASN A 24 6.85 -2.70 21.20
N GLY A 25 7.71 -1.76 20.80
CA GLY A 25 8.18 -1.63 19.42
C GLY A 25 8.88 -2.89 18.91
N THR A 26 9.71 -3.53 19.73
CA THR A 26 10.37 -4.79 19.39
C THR A 26 9.35 -5.91 19.13
N GLN A 27 8.33 -6.03 19.98
CA GLN A 27 7.26 -7.02 19.82
C GLN A 27 6.48 -6.78 18.51
N ILE A 28 6.15 -5.54 18.19
CA ILE A 28 5.46 -5.15 16.95
C ILE A 28 6.31 -5.52 15.72
N SER A 29 7.62 -5.21 15.77
CA SER A 29 8.57 -5.57 14.71
C SER A 29 8.68 -7.08 14.50
N ASP A 30 8.66 -7.85 15.58
CA ASP A 30 8.69 -9.31 15.52
C ASP A 30 7.40 -9.90 14.95
N ILE A 31 6.24 -9.36 15.33
CA ILE A 31 4.95 -9.74 14.76
C ILE A 31 4.94 -9.47 13.26
N TYR A 32 5.37 -8.28 12.83
CA TYR A 32 5.49 -7.92 11.42
C TYR A 32 6.29 -8.96 10.64
N ARG A 33 7.52 -9.27 11.09
CA ARG A 33 8.38 -10.24 10.42
C ARG A 33 7.81 -11.64 10.38
N LYS A 34 7.19 -12.10 11.48
CA LYS A 34 6.58 -13.44 11.55
C LYS A 34 5.42 -13.56 10.58
N VAL A 35 4.54 -12.55 10.49
CA VAL A 35 3.41 -12.57 9.56
C VAL A 35 3.92 -12.56 8.12
N GLU A 36 4.87 -11.68 7.77
CA GLU A 36 5.49 -11.67 6.44
C GLU A 36 6.08 -13.03 6.07
N PHE A 37 6.84 -13.62 6.98
CA PHE A 37 7.46 -14.94 6.78
C PHE A 37 6.43 -16.04 6.55
N VAL A 38 5.39 -16.13 7.39
CA VAL A 38 4.35 -17.14 7.28
C VAL A 38 3.56 -16.99 5.98
N MET A 39 3.16 -15.76 5.65
CA MET A 39 2.41 -15.50 4.41
C MET A 39 3.21 -15.83 3.15
N ASN A 40 4.51 -15.51 3.18
CA ASN A 40 5.39 -15.88 2.07
C ASN A 40 5.55 -17.40 1.95
N ARG A 41 5.82 -18.11 3.07
CA ARG A 41 6.05 -19.55 3.08
C ARG A 41 4.78 -20.33 2.71
N GLU A 42 3.63 -20.00 3.29
CA GLU A 42 2.41 -20.79 3.16
C GLU A 42 1.60 -20.44 1.90
N LYS A 43 1.66 -19.20 1.47
CA LYS A 43 0.82 -18.67 0.38
C LYS A 43 1.61 -18.09 -0.80
N GLY A 44 2.93 -17.94 -0.69
CA GLY A 44 3.74 -17.28 -1.70
C GLY A 44 3.40 -15.79 -1.87
N LEU A 45 2.78 -15.18 -0.86
CA LEU A 45 2.37 -13.77 -0.88
C LEU A 45 3.49 -12.87 -0.35
N TYR A 46 3.64 -11.73 -0.98
CA TYR A 46 4.62 -10.70 -0.65
C TYR A 46 3.90 -9.42 -0.23
N PRO A 47 4.44 -8.67 0.74
CA PRO A 47 3.79 -7.45 1.21
C PRO A 47 3.76 -6.39 0.11
N ASN A 48 2.62 -5.69 0.01
CA ASN A 48 2.50 -4.43 -0.69
C ASN A 48 2.91 -3.27 0.24
N THR A 49 2.79 -2.04 -0.26
CA THR A 49 3.12 -0.83 0.48
C THR A 49 2.29 -0.65 1.75
N ASP A 50 1.03 -1.06 1.75
CA ASP A 50 0.09 -0.81 2.85
C ASP A 50 0.49 -1.56 4.13
N TYR A 51 1.10 -2.73 3.98
CA TYR A 51 1.49 -3.55 5.13
C TYR A 51 2.56 -2.87 6.01
N PRO A 52 3.74 -2.46 5.50
CA PRO A 52 4.71 -1.72 6.31
C PRO A 52 4.23 -0.33 6.71
N ILE A 53 3.46 0.39 5.87
CA ILE A 53 2.91 1.71 6.23
C ILE A 53 1.98 1.60 7.42
N GLY A 54 1.08 0.62 7.46
CA GLY A 54 0.17 0.44 8.59
C GLY A 54 0.92 0.24 9.92
N ILE A 55 1.99 -0.54 9.91
CA ILE A 55 2.85 -0.75 11.08
C ILE A 55 3.58 0.53 11.48
N LEU A 56 4.15 1.26 10.51
CA LEU A 56 4.84 2.52 10.78
C LEU A 56 3.89 3.58 11.35
N TYR A 57 2.68 3.72 10.82
CA TYR A 57 1.67 4.64 11.36
C TYR A 57 1.28 4.28 12.79
N TYR A 58 1.12 2.99 13.09
CA TYR A 58 0.86 2.53 14.43
C TYR A 58 2.00 2.90 15.39
N MET A 59 3.26 2.63 14.98
CA MET A 59 4.44 2.98 15.77
C MET A 59 4.61 4.48 15.99
N LEU A 60 4.17 5.30 15.05
CA LEU A 60 4.17 6.76 15.14
C LEU A 60 3.01 7.31 15.97
N GLY A 61 2.13 6.45 16.52
CA GLY A 61 0.99 6.86 17.31
C GLY A 61 -0.14 7.53 16.52
N ILE A 62 -0.15 7.34 15.18
CA ILE A 62 -1.21 7.88 14.33
C ILE A 62 -2.49 7.08 14.58
N PRO A 63 -3.63 7.73 14.87
CA PRO A 63 -4.90 7.05 15.02
C PRO A 63 -5.33 6.30 13.75
N ILE A 64 -5.80 5.07 13.89
CA ILE A 64 -6.19 4.21 12.75
C ILE A 64 -7.14 4.90 11.76
N PRO A 65 -8.15 5.68 12.19
CA PRO A 65 -9.03 6.39 11.25
C PRO A 65 -8.33 7.39 10.32
N LEU A 66 -7.10 7.82 10.65
CA LEU A 66 -6.32 8.76 9.85
C LEU A 66 -5.40 8.08 8.81
N TYR A 67 -5.27 6.76 8.80
CA TYR A 67 -4.37 6.05 7.89
C TYR A 67 -4.73 6.31 6.42
N THR A 68 -5.99 6.12 6.06
CA THR A 68 -6.47 6.38 4.69
C THR A 68 -6.42 7.86 4.31
N PRO A 69 -6.86 8.83 5.16
CA PRO A 69 -6.67 10.25 4.87
C PRO A 69 -5.21 10.66 4.62
N ILE A 70 -4.27 10.20 5.45
CA ILE A 70 -2.84 10.50 5.26
C ILE A 70 -2.31 9.91 3.96
N PHE A 71 -2.70 8.67 3.65
CA PHE A 71 -2.34 8.04 2.39
C PHE A 71 -2.88 8.85 1.19
N LEU A 72 -4.11 9.32 1.25
CA LEU A 72 -4.70 10.17 0.22
C LEU A 72 -3.92 11.47 0.05
N CYS A 73 -3.58 12.17 1.16
CA CYS A 73 -2.75 13.38 1.10
C CYS A 73 -1.42 13.12 0.40
N SER A 74 -0.76 12.02 0.70
CA SER A 74 0.50 11.63 0.05
C SER A 74 0.31 11.34 -1.44
N ARG A 75 -0.84 10.82 -1.83
CA ARG A 75 -1.18 10.52 -3.22
C ARG A 75 -1.52 11.77 -4.06
N MET A 76 -1.92 12.87 -3.41
CA MET A 76 -2.35 14.09 -4.11
C MET A 76 -1.30 14.64 -5.07
N ALA A 77 -0.02 14.58 -4.73
CA ALA A 77 1.07 15.01 -5.62
C ALA A 77 1.06 14.21 -6.94
N GLY A 78 0.91 12.87 -6.86
CA GLY A 78 0.84 12.02 -8.04
C GLY A 78 -0.45 12.23 -8.85
N LEU A 79 -1.58 12.45 -8.19
CA LEU A 79 -2.84 12.78 -8.87
C LEU A 79 -2.73 14.11 -9.60
N ALA A 80 -2.16 15.13 -8.96
CA ALA A 80 -1.94 16.44 -9.59
C ALA A 80 -1.03 16.34 -10.83
N ALA A 81 0.06 15.58 -10.73
CA ALA A 81 0.96 15.33 -11.85
C ALA A 81 0.23 14.69 -13.04
N HIS A 82 -0.58 13.65 -12.79
CA HIS A 82 -1.37 13.00 -13.85
C HIS A 82 -2.44 13.91 -14.45
N ILE A 83 -3.06 14.78 -13.65
CA ILE A 83 -4.02 15.76 -14.16
C ILE A 83 -3.32 16.76 -15.09
N LEU A 84 -2.16 17.28 -14.68
CA LEU A 84 -1.39 18.22 -15.50
C LEU A 84 -0.96 17.56 -16.82
N GLU A 85 -0.40 16.36 -16.77
CA GLU A 85 -0.01 15.59 -17.95
C GLU A 85 -1.20 15.36 -18.89
N GLN A 86 -2.37 14.99 -18.35
CA GLN A 86 -3.57 14.81 -19.14
C GLN A 86 -4.04 16.10 -19.80
N HIS A 87 -3.87 17.24 -19.13
CA HIS A 87 -4.26 18.56 -19.66
C HIS A 87 -3.36 19.06 -20.79
N GLU A 88 -2.11 18.64 -20.85
CA GLU A 88 -1.16 19.02 -21.93
C GLU A 88 -1.59 18.45 -23.31
N ASP A 89 -2.16 17.25 -23.34
CA ASP A 89 -2.77 16.64 -24.55
C ASP A 89 -4.18 16.14 -24.21
N ASN A 90 -5.05 17.11 -23.88
CA ASN A 90 -6.38 16.81 -23.35
C ASN A 90 -7.33 16.30 -24.42
N ARG A 91 -7.71 15.05 -24.30
CA ARG A 91 -8.77 14.43 -25.10
C ARG A 91 -9.70 13.63 -24.20
N LEU A 92 -10.97 13.57 -24.59
CA LEU A 92 -11.94 12.76 -23.86
C LEU A 92 -11.52 11.29 -23.91
N PHE A 93 -11.08 10.76 -22.77
CA PHE A 93 -10.76 9.34 -22.61
C PHE A 93 -12.06 8.55 -22.42
N ARG A 94 -12.57 7.99 -23.51
CA ARG A 94 -13.79 7.20 -23.50
C ARG A 94 -13.55 5.88 -24.24
N PRO A 95 -12.90 4.88 -23.61
CA PRO A 95 -12.65 3.61 -24.26
C PRO A 95 -13.96 2.94 -24.66
N ARG A 96 -14.06 2.55 -25.94
CA ARG A 96 -15.13 1.68 -26.39
C ARG A 96 -14.70 0.24 -26.15
N VAL A 97 -15.43 -0.47 -25.33
CA VAL A 97 -15.20 -1.88 -25.03
C VAL A 97 -16.37 -2.72 -25.54
N ILE A 98 -16.06 -3.90 -26.06
CA ILE A 98 -17.07 -4.92 -26.34
C ILE A 98 -17.07 -5.85 -25.14
N TYR A 99 -18.23 -5.92 -24.46
CA TYR A 99 -18.39 -6.81 -23.33
C TYR A 99 -18.50 -8.26 -23.79
N ASN A 100 -17.53 -9.10 -23.41
CA ASN A 100 -17.48 -10.53 -23.75
C ASN A 100 -17.91 -11.46 -22.62
N GLY A 101 -18.32 -10.90 -21.47
CA GLY A 101 -18.74 -11.68 -20.32
C GLY A 101 -20.17 -12.23 -20.43
N PRO A 102 -20.57 -13.09 -19.50
CA PRO A 102 -21.93 -13.63 -19.42
C PRO A 102 -22.96 -12.51 -19.29
N ARG A 103 -24.07 -12.63 -20.03
CA ARG A 103 -25.19 -11.68 -19.98
C ARG A 103 -26.39 -12.35 -19.31
N GLY A 104 -27.26 -11.55 -18.71
CA GLY A 104 -28.49 -12.06 -18.09
C GLY A 104 -28.28 -12.75 -16.73
N LEU A 105 -27.20 -12.43 -16.03
CA LEU A 105 -26.99 -12.89 -14.66
C LEU A 105 -28.01 -12.22 -13.76
N THR A 106 -28.84 -13.02 -13.09
CA THR A 106 -29.74 -12.61 -12.00
C THR A 106 -29.10 -12.99 -10.68
N VAL A 107 -29.19 -12.10 -9.69
CA VAL A 107 -28.76 -12.33 -8.31
C VAL A 107 -29.87 -13.11 -7.59
#